data_86f676a1cc2f60b377004c7cf733f4d0
#
_entry.id   86f676a1cc2f60b377004c7cf733f4d0
#
_cell.length_a   1.000
_cell.length_b   1.000
_cell.length_c   1.000
_cell.angle_alpha   90.00
_cell.angle_beta   90.00
_cell.angle_gamma   90.00
#
_symmetry.space_group_name_H-M   'P 1'
#
loop_
_entity.id
_entity.type
_entity.pdbx_description
1 polymer ?
#
loop_
_entity_poly.entity_id
_entity_poly.type
_entity_poly.pdbx_seq_one_letter_code
_entity_poly.pdbx_strand_id
1 'polypeptide(L)'
;INMAGTIGAKTGRLLPTGNAMDTLDIKGFGLLPVSMLDAGSPMVFVRAKDLGLKGTESPGEIDSDPKMLELLEEIRTTAAVVMGIAPDQETARTKIRAVPMVAFVSPPQDYASHIDGTPVSANDIDFVSRDMFMGIMHKTYSGTATVCTGCAAVTPGTIVNEAMGKTIPDGMVRIGHPGGII
;
A
#
# COMPACT_ATOMS: atom_id res chain seq x y z
N ILE A 1 4.70 -12.91 -16.54
CA ILE A 1 4.01 -13.80 -15.57
C ILE A 1 2.54 -13.37 -15.56
N ASN A 2 1.62 -14.32 -15.79
CA ASN A 2 0.18 -14.03 -15.69
C ASN A 2 -0.25 -14.25 -14.24
N MET A 3 -0.73 -13.18 -13.58
CA MET A 3 -1.17 -13.18 -12.18
C MET A 3 -2.69 -13.12 -12.02
N ALA A 4 -3.48 -13.24 -13.12
CA ALA A 4 -4.94 -13.11 -13.05
C ALA A 4 -5.60 -14.13 -12.09
N GLY A 5 -5.02 -15.31 -11.91
CA GLY A 5 -5.50 -16.34 -10.96
C GLY A 5 -5.23 -16.05 -9.48
N THR A 6 -4.61 -14.90 -9.12
CA THR A 6 -4.26 -14.58 -7.74
C THR A 6 -5.26 -13.64 -7.06
N ILE A 7 -6.31 -13.22 -7.77
CA ILE A 7 -7.37 -12.38 -7.20
C ILE A 7 -8.13 -13.16 -6.12
N GLY A 8 -8.18 -12.63 -4.91
CA GLY A 8 -8.85 -13.25 -3.77
C GLY A 8 -8.20 -14.54 -3.26
N ALA A 9 -6.92 -14.78 -3.60
CA ALA A 9 -6.24 -16.03 -3.25
C ALA A 9 -6.17 -16.30 -1.74
N LYS A 10 -6.16 -15.27 -0.91
CA LYS A 10 -6.09 -15.38 0.55
C LYS A 10 -7.46 -15.22 1.22
N THR A 11 -8.29 -14.30 0.72
CA THR A 11 -9.55 -13.87 1.38
C THR A 11 -10.80 -14.30 0.61
N GLY A 12 -10.65 -14.86 -0.58
CA GLY A 12 -11.75 -15.33 -1.44
C GLY A 12 -12.29 -14.30 -2.42
N ARG A 13 -11.91 -13.03 -2.32
CA ARG A 13 -12.37 -11.95 -3.22
C ARG A 13 -11.40 -10.78 -3.30
N LEU A 14 -11.47 -10.00 -4.39
CA LEU A 14 -10.62 -8.82 -4.59
C LEU A 14 -10.77 -7.80 -3.45
N LEU A 15 -12.00 -7.48 -3.08
CA LEU A 15 -12.36 -6.61 -1.95
C LEU A 15 -12.84 -7.46 -0.78
N PRO A 16 -12.01 -7.75 0.21
CA PRO A 16 -12.35 -8.66 1.32
C PRO A 16 -13.61 -8.27 2.09
N THR A 17 -13.83 -6.97 2.30
CA THR A 17 -15.02 -6.42 2.97
C THR A 17 -16.18 -6.19 2.01
N GLY A 18 -15.94 -6.18 0.69
CA GLY A 18 -16.89 -5.78 -0.34
C GLY A 18 -16.87 -4.27 -0.64
N ASN A 19 -16.15 -3.47 0.12
CA ASN A 19 -16.05 -2.02 -0.04
C ASN A 19 -14.73 -1.64 -0.72
N ALA A 20 -14.75 -0.60 -1.56
CA ALA A 20 -13.54 -0.01 -2.12
C ALA A 20 -12.76 0.80 -1.07
N MET A 21 -13.48 1.34 -0.07
CA MET A 21 -12.92 2.08 1.06
C MET A 21 -13.65 1.69 2.34
N ASP A 22 -12.89 1.46 3.40
CA ASP A 22 -13.34 1.22 4.77
C ASP A 22 -12.75 2.27 5.70
N THR A 23 -13.22 2.30 6.94
CA THR A 23 -12.63 3.10 8.01
C THR A 23 -12.21 2.18 9.14
N LEU A 24 -10.93 2.19 9.47
CA LEU A 24 -10.39 1.44 10.61
C LEU A 24 -10.24 2.36 11.82
N ASP A 25 -10.55 1.85 13.02
CA ASP A 25 -10.20 2.50 14.28
C ASP A 25 -8.83 2.01 14.72
N ILE A 26 -7.82 2.87 14.56
CA ILE A 26 -6.42 2.55 14.83
C ILE A 26 -6.07 3.00 16.24
N LYS A 27 -5.67 2.05 17.06
CA LYS A 27 -5.31 2.30 18.46
C LYS A 27 -4.26 3.41 18.58
N GLY A 28 -4.59 4.44 19.36
CA GLY A 28 -3.70 5.59 19.60
C GLY A 28 -3.63 6.61 18.46
N PHE A 29 -4.34 6.37 17.35
CA PHE A 29 -4.40 7.28 16.21
C PHE A 29 -5.82 7.77 15.92
N GLY A 30 -6.83 6.86 15.96
CA GLY A 30 -8.23 7.16 15.68
C GLY A 30 -8.69 6.61 14.34
N LEU A 31 -9.76 7.19 13.80
CA LEU A 31 -10.41 6.72 12.57
C LEU A 31 -9.56 7.04 11.34
N LEU A 32 -9.23 6.01 10.56
CA LEU A 32 -8.39 6.10 9.36
C LEU A 32 -9.10 5.46 8.16
N PRO A 33 -9.36 6.22 7.08
CA PRO A 33 -9.83 5.66 5.83
C PRO A 33 -8.75 4.78 5.17
N VAL A 34 -9.14 3.59 4.72
CA VAL A 34 -8.24 2.61 4.09
C VAL A 34 -8.91 1.93 2.91
N SER A 35 -8.13 1.40 1.97
CA SER A 35 -8.58 0.45 0.97
C SER A 35 -7.88 -0.89 1.18
N MET A 36 -8.64 -1.98 1.24
CA MET A 36 -8.12 -3.33 1.47
C MET A 36 -8.41 -4.21 0.27
N LEU A 37 -7.37 -4.76 -0.35
CA LEU A 37 -7.48 -5.60 -1.53
C LEU A 37 -6.66 -6.88 -1.40
N ASP A 38 -7.10 -7.93 -2.12
CA ASP A 38 -6.41 -9.21 -2.21
C ASP A 38 -6.19 -9.61 -3.68
N ALA A 39 -4.99 -9.32 -4.19
CA ALA A 39 -4.52 -9.74 -5.50
C ALA A 39 -2.99 -9.86 -5.49
N GLY A 40 -2.45 -11.01 -5.84
CA GLY A 40 -1.01 -11.30 -5.69
C GLY A 40 -0.63 -11.46 -4.22
N SER A 41 -0.64 -10.38 -3.46
CA SER A 41 -0.59 -10.37 -1.98
C SER A 41 -1.69 -9.45 -1.44
N PRO A 42 -2.34 -9.82 -0.32
CA PRO A 42 -3.25 -8.91 0.37
C PRO A 42 -2.54 -7.64 0.82
N MET A 43 -3.18 -6.49 0.60
CA MET A 43 -2.65 -5.19 0.97
C MET A 43 -3.71 -4.31 1.62
N VAL A 44 -3.25 -3.40 2.48
CA VAL A 44 -4.01 -2.25 2.95
C VAL A 44 -3.31 -0.97 2.48
N PHE A 45 -4.07 -0.07 1.87
CA PHE A 45 -3.60 1.20 1.34
C PHE A 45 -4.15 2.35 2.18
N VAL A 46 -3.28 3.32 2.48
CA VAL A 46 -3.62 4.55 3.20
C VAL A 46 -3.10 5.76 2.42
N ARG A 47 -3.70 6.93 2.60
CA ARG A 47 -3.15 8.15 2.02
C ARG A 47 -1.96 8.62 2.86
N ALA A 48 -0.84 8.94 2.22
CA ALA A 48 0.34 9.48 2.91
C ALA A 48 0.00 10.70 3.78
N LYS A 49 -0.80 11.62 3.25
CA LYS A 49 -1.24 12.83 3.97
C LYS A 49 -2.00 12.55 5.26
N ASP A 50 -2.76 11.46 5.32
CA ASP A 50 -3.55 11.10 6.50
C ASP A 50 -2.63 10.59 7.63
N LEU A 51 -1.40 10.17 7.30
CA LEU A 51 -0.33 9.82 8.24
C LEU A 51 0.63 10.99 8.53
N GLY A 52 0.39 12.18 7.95
CA GLY A 52 1.32 13.31 8.04
C GLY A 52 2.57 13.18 7.18
N LEU A 53 2.56 12.25 6.20
CA LEU A 53 3.66 11.99 5.27
C LEU A 53 3.46 12.72 3.93
N LYS A 54 4.57 13.00 3.23
CA LYS A 54 4.55 13.55 1.86
C LYS A 54 4.17 12.49 0.83
N GLY A 55 4.61 11.23 1.05
CA GLY A 55 4.49 10.11 0.13
C GLY A 55 5.77 9.78 -0.63
N THR A 56 6.78 10.67 -0.56
CA THR A 56 8.07 10.52 -1.24
C THR A 56 9.23 10.18 -0.30
N GLU A 57 8.93 9.89 0.96
CA GLU A 57 9.94 9.52 1.94
C GLU A 57 10.78 8.33 1.43
N SER A 58 12.06 8.38 1.73
CA SER A 58 12.96 7.25 1.53
C SER A 58 12.67 6.14 2.55
N PRO A 59 13.02 4.88 2.25
CA PRO A 59 12.88 3.81 3.23
C PRO A 59 13.58 4.12 4.57
N GLY A 60 14.77 4.73 4.51
CA GLY A 60 15.54 5.05 5.71
C GLY A 60 14.89 6.12 6.59
N GLU A 61 14.18 7.09 6.02
CA GLU A 61 13.44 8.10 6.78
C GLU A 61 12.32 7.45 7.61
N ILE A 62 11.58 6.51 7.02
CA ILE A 62 10.50 5.80 7.73
C ILE A 62 11.10 4.77 8.72
N ASP A 63 12.09 3.98 8.30
CA ASP A 63 12.71 2.95 9.14
C ASP A 63 13.42 3.53 10.38
N SER A 64 13.84 4.80 10.34
CA SER A 64 14.42 5.52 11.47
C SER A 64 13.38 6.16 12.41
N ASP A 65 12.08 6.08 12.07
CA ASP A 65 10.98 6.56 12.93
C ASP A 65 10.21 5.38 13.56
N PRO A 66 10.55 4.97 14.79
CA PRO A 66 9.86 3.86 15.46
C PRO A 66 8.37 4.09 15.68
N LYS A 67 7.93 5.36 15.80
CA LYS A 67 6.51 5.67 15.98
C LYS A 67 5.73 5.46 14.70
N MET A 68 6.33 5.83 13.56
CA MET A 68 5.72 5.59 12.25
C MET A 68 5.67 4.09 11.93
N LEU A 69 6.74 3.34 12.20
CA LEU A 69 6.75 1.88 12.02
C LEU A 69 5.69 1.19 12.90
N GLU A 70 5.54 1.61 14.16
CA GLU A 70 4.50 1.06 15.05
C GLU A 70 3.09 1.41 14.53
N LEU A 71 2.86 2.63 14.05
CA LEU A 71 1.58 3.03 13.45
C LEU A 71 1.26 2.18 12.20
N LEU A 72 2.22 1.98 11.30
CA LEU A 72 2.04 1.13 10.12
C LEU A 72 1.75 -0.32 10.51
N GLU A 73 2.39 -0.83 11.57
CA GLU A 73 2.13 -2.17 12.09
C GLU A 73 0.73 -2.28 12.74
N GLU A 74 0.26 -1.26 13.47
CA GLU A 74 -1.12 -1.22 13.99
C GLU A 74 -2.15 -1.22 12.85
N ILE A 75 -1.91 -0.44 11.79
CA ILE A 75 -2.75 -0.44 10.59
C ILE A 75 -2.78 -1.85 9.96
N ARG A 76 -1.61 -2.47 9.78
CA ARG A 76 -1.47 -3.80 9.21
C ARG A 76 -2.24 -4.86 10.00
N THR A 77 -2.05 -4.87 11.32
CA THR A 77 -2.66 -5.89 12.19
C THR A 77 -4.17 -5.70 12.31
N THR A 78 -4.65 -4.47 12.39
CA THR A 78 -6.08 -4.15 12.36
C THR A 78 -6.71 -4.59 11.04
N ALA A 79 -6.08 -4.26 9.90
CA ALA A 79 -6.53 -4.68 8.59
C ALA A 79 -6.54 -6.21 8.44
N ALA A 80 -5.54 -6.91 8.99
CA ALA A 80 -5.49 -8.38 8.96
C ALA A 80 -6.72 -9.03 9.59
N VAL A 81 -7.20 -8.47 10.70
CA VAL A 81 -8.41 -8.96 11.38
C VAL A 81 -9.66 -8.66 10.55
N VAL A 82 -9.81 -7.43 10.06
CA VAL A 82 -10.97 -7.02 9.26
C VAL A 82 -11.05 -7.77 7.93
N MET A 83 -9.92 -8.07 7.30
CA MET A 83 -9.84 -8.90 6.09
C MET A 83 -10.08 -10.39 6.35
N GLY A 84 -10.20 -10.83 7.60
CA GLY A 84 -10.36 -12.24 7.95
C GLY A 84 -9.08 -13.08 7.79
N ILE A 85 -7.91 -12.44 7.70
CA ILE A 85 -6.59 -13.09 7.55
C ILE A 85 -6.11 -13.63 8.89
N ALA A 86 -6.39 -12.91 9.98
CA ALA A 86 -6.03 -13.27 11.33
C ALA A 86 -7.24 -13.21 12.27
N PRO A 87 -7.33 -14.07 13.31
CA PRO A 87 -8.43 -14.03 14.27
C PRO A 87 -8.36 -12.80 15.21
N ASP A 88 -7.17 -12.29 15.45
CA ASP A 88 -6.87 -11.15 16.31
C ASP A 88 -5.54 -10.48 15.93
N GLN A 89 -5.31 -9.28 16.44
CA GLN A 89 -4.11 -8.48 16.15
C GLN A 89 -2.83 -9.12 16.70
N GLU A 90 -2.89 -9.80 17.84
CA GLU A 90 -1.72 -10.47 18.42
C GLU A 90 -1.24 -11.62 17.51
N THR A 91 -2.16 -12.40 16.99
CA THR A 91 -1.86 -13.44 15.99
C THR A 91 -1.31 -12.83 14.69
N ALA A 92 -1.90 -11.72 14.23
CA ALA A 92 -1.41 -11.00 13.06
C ALA A 92 0.04 -10.51 13.27
N ARG A 93 0.34 -9.97 14.46
CA ARG A 93 1.65 -9.42 14.82
C ARG A 93 2.72 -10.50 14.97
N THR A 94 2.38 -11.62 15.59
CA THR A 94 3.38 -12.63 15.98
C THR A 94 3.50 -13.79 15.00
N LYS A 95 2.41 -14.21 14.35
CA LYS A 95 2.36 -15.43 13.53
C LYS A 95 2.10 -15.16 12.05
N ILE A 96 1.43 -14.04 11.69
CA ILE A 96 1.05 -13.73 10.31
C ILE A 96 1.65 -12.38 9.91
N ARG A 97 2.98 -12.30 9.91
CA ARG A 97 3.71 -11.04 9.74
C ARG A 97 3.80 -10.54 8.30
N ALA A 98 3.66 -11.45 7.34
CA ALA A 98 3.91 -11.14 5.93
C ALA A 98 2.71 -10.51 5.21
N VAL A 99 1.48 -10.71 5.73
CA VAL A 99 0.25 -10.25 5.09
C VAL A 99 -0.80 -9.78 6.12
N PRO A 100 -1.64 -8.80 5.77
CA PRO A 100 -1.51 -7.95 4.59
C PRO A 100 -0.24 -7.12 4.66
N MET A 101 0.26 -6.66 3.50
CA MET A 101 1.27 -5.60 3.47
C MET A 101 0.56 -4.26 3.63
N VAL A 102 1.25 -3.26 4.16
CA VAL A 102 0.71 -1.90 4.22
C VAL A 102 1.47 -0.99 3.25
N ALA A 103 0.74 -0.17 2.50
CA ALA A 103 1.34 0.84 1.65
C ALA A 103 0.67 2.20 1.87
N PHE A 104 1.47 3.26 1.90
CA PHE A 104 0.94 4.61 1.79
C PHE A 104 1.15 5.16 0.38
N VAL A 105 0.15 5.91 -0.09
CA VAL A 105 0.12 6.44 -1.45
C VAL A 105 -0.12 7.94 -1.44
N SER A 106 0.37 8.61 -2.48
CA SER A 106 0.12 10.02 -2.75
C SER A 106 -0.08 10.26 -4.25
N PRO A 107 -0.70 11.38 -4.65
CA PRO A 107 -0.70 11.81 -6.05
C PRO A 107 0.72 11.87 -6.62
N PRO A 108 0.88 11.94 -7.96
CA PRO A 108 2.19 12.06 -8.59
C PRO A 108 2.98 13.27 -8.05
N GLN A 109 4.24 13.06 -7.72
CA GLN A 109 5.17 14.08 -7.22
C GLN A 109 6.56 13.82 -7.77
N ASP A 110 7.36 14.88 -7.92
CA ASP A 110 8.78 14.77 -8.23
C ASP A 110 9.55 14.27 -7.00
N TYR A 111 10.46 13.33 -7.20
CA TYR A 111 11.39 12.88 -6.16
C TYR A 111 12.67 12.32 -6.78
N ALA A 112 13.66 11.97 -5.97
CA ALA A 112 14.86 11.28 -6.40
C ALA A 112 14.84 9.80 -5.96
N SER A 113 15.27 8.92 -6.84
CA SER A 113 15.48 7.50 -6.53
C SER A 113 16.39 7.36 -5.30
N HIS A 114 15.96 6.57 -4.33
CA HIS A 114 16.75 6.25 -3.13
C HIS A 114 18.04 5.45 -3.46
N ILE A 115 18.05 4.74 -4.58
CA ILE A 115 19.18 3.84 -4.95
C ILE A 115 20.35 4.62 -5.51
N ASP A 116 20.10 5.56 -6.44
CA ASP A 116 21.13 6.20 -7.25
C ASP A 116 20.95 7.72 -7.41
N GLY A 117 19.88 8.29 -6.81
CA GLY A 117 19.59 9.71 -6.94
C GLY A 117 18.97 10.14 -8.27
N THR A 118 18.65 9.20 -9.17
CA THR A 118 18.02 9.51 -10.45
C THR A 118 16.68 10.25 -10.22
N PRO A 119 16.46 11.41 -10.87
CA PRO A 119 15.20 12.12 -10.76
C PRO A 119 14.03 11.31 -11.33
N VAL A 120 12.93 11.27 -10.62
CA VAL A 120 11.64 10.72 -11.06
C VAL A 120 10.67 11.88 -11.16
N SER A 121 10.16 12.13 -12.37
CA SER A 121 9.20 13.21 -12.63
C SER A 121 7.77 12.75 -12.33
N ALA A 122 6.97 13.63 -11.74
CA ALA A 122 5.53 13.44 -11.58
C ALA A 122 4.80 13.17 -12.90
N ASN A 123 5.35 13.65 -14.04
CA ASN A 123 4.78 13.41 -15.36
C ASN A 123 4.99 11.99 -15.89
N ASP A 124 5.95 11.25 -15.33
CA ASP A 124 6.31 9.90 -15.76
C ASP A 124 5.61 8.79 -14.97
N ILE A 125 4.85 9.16 -13.94
CA ILE A 125 4.17 8.25 -13.02
C ILE A 125 2.67 8.59 -12.89
N ASP A 126 1.90 7.64 -12.43
CA ASP A 126 0.46 7.82 -12.20
C ASP A 126 0.15 8.14 -10.73
N PHE A 127 0.96 7.68 -9.81
CA PHE A 127 0.95 7.99 -8.38
C PHE A 127 2.26 7.53 -7.74
N VAL A 128 2.49 7.94 -6.48
CA VAL A 128 3.61 7.46 -5.68
C VAL A 128 3.10 6.46 -4.65
N SER A 129 3.85 5.37 -4.44
CA SER A 129 3.57 4.38 -3.40
C SER A 129 4.83 3.92 -2.67
N ARG A 130 4.68 3.62 -1.39
CA ARG A 130 5.70 3.08 -0.50
C ARG A 130 5.10 1.93 0.26
N ASP A 131 5.71 0.74 0.22
CA ASP A 131 5.20 -0.43 0.91
C ASP A 131 6.11 -0.90 2.04
N MET A 132 5.49 -1.35 3.12
CA MET A 132 6.15 -2.00 4.25
C MET A 132 5.92 -3.51 4.19
N PHE A 133 7.00 -4.26 4.34
CA PHE A 133 6.96 -5.71 4.42
C PHE A 133 7.73 -6.21 5.65
N MET A 134 7.03 -6.95 6.50
CA MET A 134 7.60 -7.54 7.74
C MET A 134 8.28 -6.52 8.67
N GLY A 135 7.71 -5.32 8.77
CA GLY A 135 8.13 -4.29 9.73
C GLY A 135 9.24 -3.36 9.27
N ILE A 136 9.65 -3.43 7.98
CA ILE A 136 10.58 -2.50 7.35
C ILE A 136 10.07 -2.03 5.99
N MET A 137 10.47 -0.84 5.58
CA MET A 137 10.11 -0.32 4.27
C MET A 137 10.85 -1.04 3.14
N HIS A 138 10.12 -1.38 2.09
CA HIS A 138 10.72 -1.97 0.90
C HIS A 138 11.58 -0.93 0.17
N LYS A 139 12.82 -1.30 -0.19
CA LYS A 139 13.77 -0.39 -0.86
C LYS A 139 13.42 -0.09 -2.32
N THR A 140 12.60 -0.93 -2.90
CA THR A 140 11.99 -0.76 -4.22
C THR A 140 10.49 -0.92 -4.08
N TYR A 141 9.88 -1.92 -4.73
CA TYR A 141 8.49 -2.31 -4.54
C TYR A 141 8.35 -3.83 -4.68
N SER A 142 7.59 -4.46 -3.81
CA SER A 142 7.39 -5.90 -3.85
C SER A 142 6.64 -6.31 -5.12
N GLY A 143 7.14 -7.35 -5.83
CA GLY A 143 6.52 -7.81 -7.08
C GLY A 143 5.06 -8.24 -6.93
N THR A 144 4.70 -8.88 -5.81
CA THR A 144 3.30 -9.26 -5.53
C THR A 144 2.45 -8.07 -5.08
N ALA A 145 3.06 -7.09 -4.40
CA ALA A 145 2.42 -5.82 -4.07
C ALA A 145 2.08 -5.02 -5.33
N THR A 146 2.97 -5.02 -6.34
CA THR A 146 2.71 -4.36 -7.63
C THR A 146 1.40 -4.83 -8.26
N VAL A 147 1.11 -6.14 -8.21
CA VAL A 147 -0.15 -6.70 -8.73
C VAL A 147 -1.36 -6.13 -7.98
N CYS A 148 -1.32 -6.17 -6.66
CA CYS A 148 -2.42 -5.65 -5.83
C CYS A 148 -2.62 -4.14 -6.03
N THR A 149 -1.53 -3.39 -6.07
CA THR A 149 -1.55 -1.93 -6.27
C THR A 149 -2.10 -1.57 -7.66
N GLY A 150 -1.73 -2.32 -8.70
CA GLY A 150 -2.29 -2.16 -10.05
C GLY A 150 -3.80 -2.44 -10.07
N CYS A 151 -4.26 -3.51 -9.40
CA CYS A 151 -5.69 -3.79 -9.24
C CYS A 151 -6.40 -2.66 -8.48
N ALA A 152 -5.81 -2.13 -7.42
CA ALA A 152 -6.36 -1.01 -6.66
C ALA A 152 -6.47 0.26 -7.52
N ALA A 153 -5.46 0.56 -8.33
CA ALA A 153 -5.45 1.73 -9.22
C ALA A 153 -6.61 1.73 -10.20
N VAL A 154 -7.01 0.56 -10.71
CA VAL A 154 -8.12 0.43 -11.67
C VAL A 154 -9.48 0.13 -11.02
N THR A 155 -9.53 -0.05 -9.70
CA THR A 155 -10.78 -0.27 -8.96
C THR A 155 -11.35 1.07 -8.49
N PRO A 156 -12.49 1.54 -9.03
CA PRO A 156 -13.06 2.84 -8.68
C PRO A 156 -13.35 2.96 -7.17
N GLY A 157 -13.04 4.13 -6.61
CA GLY A 157 -13.30 4.47 -5.21
C GLY A 157 -12.28 3.94 -4.21
N THR A 158 -11.22 3.27 -4.66
CA THR A 158 -10.08 2.95 -3.79
C THR A 158 -9.16 4.16 -3.60
N ILE A 159 -8.42 4.19 -2.50
CA ILE A 159 -7.44 5.24 -2.21
C ILE A 159 -6.38 5.36 -3.33
N VAL A 160 -5.97 4.23 -3.93
CA VAL A 160 -4.99 4.25 -5.03
C VAL A 160 -5.60 4.85 -6.30
N ASN A 161 -6.86 4.49 -6.63
CA ASN A 161 -7.59 5.07 -7.75
C ASN A 161 -7.79 6.58 -7.59
N GLU A 162 -8.11 7.04 -6.38
CA GLU A 162 -8.21 8.47 -6.06
C GLU A 162 -6.86 9.18 -6.20
N ALA A 163 -5.75 8.58 -5.71
CA ALA A 163 -4.42 9.16 -5.82
C ALA A 163 -3.97 9.30 -7.28
N MET A 164 -4.32 8.33 -8.12
CA MET A 164 -4.07 8.38 -9.57
C MET A 164 -4.88 9.52 -10.25
N GLY A 165 -6.14 9.72 -9.86
CA GLY A 165 -6.96 10.86 -10.28
C GLY A 165 -7.26 10.96 -11.79
N LYS A 166 -6.93 9.95 -12.58
CA LYS A 166 -7.07 9.93 -14.04
C LYS A 166 -7.41 8.53 -14.57
N THR A 167 -7.89 8.45 -15.78
CA THR A 167 -7.99 7.19 -16.53
C THR A 167 -6.62 6.81 -17.11
N ILE A 168 -6.39 5.53 -17.36
CA ILE A 168 -5.17 4.98 -17.99
C ILE A 168 -5.50 4.53 -19.44
N PRO A 169 -5.34 5.41 -20.44
CA PRO A 169 -5.76 5.10 -21.82
C PRO A 169 -5.01 3.93 -22.44
N ASP A 170 -3.75 3.73 -22.05
CA ASP A 170 -2.86 2.68 -22.55
C ASP A 170 -2.95 1.38 -21.74
N GLY A 171 -3.79 1.34 -20.69
CA GLY A 171 -3.94 0.18 -19.81
C GLY A 171 -2.72 -0.13 -18.95
N MET A 172 -1.73 0.78 -18.88
CA MET A 172 -0.53 0.64 -18.05
C MET A 172 -0.60 1.57 -16.85
N VAL A 173 -0.28 1.03 -15.66
CA VAL A 173 -0.15 1.79 -14.42
C VAL A 173 1.32 1.95 -14.10
N ARG A 174 1.77 3.18 -13.92
CA ARG A 174 3.17 3.53 -13.62
C ARG A 174 3.27 3.98 -12.17
N ILE A 175 3.89 3.16 -11.34
CA ILE A 175 4.01 3.39 -9.90
C ILE A 175 5.38 4.01 -9.62
N GLY A 176 5.39 5.22 -9.05
CA GLY A 176 6.59 5.81 -8.50
C GLY A 176 6.92 5.15 -7.14
N HIS A 177 8.07 4.48 -7.03
CA HIS A 177 8.50 3.77 -5.82
C HIS A 177 9.91 4.21 -5.38
N PRO A 178 10.41 3.83 -4.19
CA PRO A 178 11.69 4.36 -3.68
C PRO A 178 12.88 4.24 -4.65
N GLY A 179 12.91 3.20 -5.48
CA GLY A 179 14.00 2.95 -6.41
C GLY A 179 13.75 3.41 -7.86
N GLY A 180 12.64 4.14 -8.14
CA GLY A 180 12.33 4.62 -9.49
C GLY A 180 10.86 4.40 -9.90
N ILE A 181 10.64 3.80 -11.07
CA ILE A 181 9.32 3.56 -11.67
C ILE A 181 9.15 2.07 -11.99
N ILE A 182 7.97 1.54 -11.74
CA ILE A 182 7.56 0.21 -12.15
C ILE A 182 6.19 0.24 -12.81
#